data_7dd0311f5cd0c63c20e5833f414844c6
#
_entry.id   7dd0311f5cd0c63c20e5833f414844c6
#
_cell.length_a   1.000
_cell.length_b   1.000
_cell.length_c   1.000
_cell.angle_alpha   90.00
_cell.angle_beta   90.00
_cell.angle_gamma   90.00
#
_symmetry.space_group_name_H-M   'P 1'
#
loop_
_entity.id
_entity.type
_entity.pdbx_description
1 polymer ?
#
loop_
_entity_poly.entity_id
_entity_poly.type
_entity_poly.pdbx_seq_one_letter_code
_entity_poly.pdbx_strand_id
1 'polypeptide(L)'
;MERLLLSAILTLAGISGLAVALWGGYYLLTGFMSWRKPVDCGWHPARTRFAILVAARNEELVIGPLINSLLMQDYPQELYDIWVIPNNCVDNTALAARNFGARVLECPFPVRSKGEVLRFAYNRLRGREYDAW
;
A
#
# COMPACT_ATOMS: atom_id res chain seq x y z
N MET A 1 11.03 -42.90 -35.35
CA MET A 1 10.40 -41.59 -35.17
C MET A 1 9.34 -41.67 -34.08
N GLU A 2 8.42 -42.60 -34.10
CA GLU A 2 7.36 -42.76 -33.08
C GLU A 2 7.87 -42.93 -31.63
N ARG A 3 8.91 -43.77 -31.44
CA ARG A 3 9.48 -43.97 -30.07
C ARG A 3 10.09 -42.70 -29.47
N LEU A 4 10.69 -41.85 -30.31
CA LEU A 4 11.24 -40.56 -29.85
C LEU A 4 10.15 -39.56 -29.50
N LEU A 5 9.08 -39.52 -30.28
CA LEU A 5 7.90 -38.70 -30.00
C LEU A 5 7.22 -39.13 -28.67
N LEU A 6 7.02 -40.45 -28.51
CA LEU A 6 6.43 -41.00 -27.30
C LEU A 6 7.27 -40.67 -26.04
N SER A 7 8.61 -40.83 -26.09
CA SER A 7 9.48 -40.50 -25.00
C SER A 7 9.45 -38.99 -24.66
N ALA A 8 9.40 -38.12 -25.68
CA ALA A 8 9.30 -36.68 -25.47
C ALA A 8 7.97 -36.28 -24.79
N ILE A 9 6.86 -36.90 -25.22
CA ILE A 9 5.54 -36.66 -24.59
C ILE A 9 5.54 -37.12 -23.13
N LEU A 10 6.09 -38.31 -22.86
CA LEU A 10 6.14 -38.82 -21.48
C LEU A 10 7.03 -37.96 -20.55
N THR A 11 8.17 -37.45 -21.06
CA THR A 11 9.04 -36.57 -20.28
C THR A 11 8.35 -35.22 -20.03
N LEU A 12 7.69 -34.62 -21.01
CA LEU A 12 6.91 -33.40 -20.86
C LEU A 12 5.78 -33.58 -19.81
N ALA A 13 5.05 -34.68 -19.93
CA ALA A 13 3.99 -35.02 -18.96
C ALA A 13 4.53 -35.21 -17.55
N GLY A 14 5.70 -35.83 -17.41
CA GLY A 14 6.37 -35.98 -16.12
C GLY A 14 6.79 -34.64 -15.50
N ILE A 15 7.39 -33.75 -16.30
CA ILE A 15 7.80 -32.41 -15.85
C ILE A 15 6.58 -31.57 -15.45
N SER A 16 5.52 -31.57 -16.26
CA SER A 16 4.29 -30.83 -15.94
C SER A 16 3.62 -31.38 -14.70
N GLY A 17 3.56 -32.71 -14.53
CA GLY A 17 3.01 -33.35 -13.35
C GLY A 17 3.78 -32.98 -12.07
N LEU A 18 5.12 -32.96 -12.14
CA LEU A 18 5.97 -32.54 -11.02
C LEU A 18 5.72 -31.05 -10.68
N ALA A 19 5.63 -30.18 -11.66
CA ALA A 19 5.34 -28.76 -11.44
C ALA A 19 3.99 -28.55 -10.72
N VAL A 20 2.94 -29.25 -11.17
CA VAL A 20 1.62 -29.20 -10.55
C VAL A 20 1.66 -29.74 -9.10
N ALA A 21 2.38 -30.85 -8.87
CA ALA A 21 2.52 -31.42 -7.54
C ALA A 21 3.25 -30.47 -6.57
N LEU A 22 4.34 -29.83 -7.02
CA LEU A 22 5.07 -28.83 -6.20
C LEU A 22 4.19 -27.61 -5.89
N TRP A 23 3.45 -27.13 -6.89
CA TRP A 23 2.54 -26.00 -6.68
C TRP A 23 1.39 -26.36 -5.74
N GLY A 24 0.77 -27.53 -5.91
CA GLY A 24 -0.25 -28.04 -5.01
C GLY A 24 0.26 -28.21 -3.58
N GLY A 25 1.47 -28.77 -3.43
CA GLY A 25 2.17 -28.90 -2.14
C GLY A 25 2.40 -27.55 -1.45
N TYR A 26 2.80 -26.54 -2.21
CA TYR A 26 2.94 -25.16 -1.69
C TYR A 26 1.62 -24.63 -1.14
N TYR A 27 0.51 -24.77 -1.87
CA TYR A 27 -0.80 -24.30 -1.40
C TYR A 27 -1.33 -25.09 -0.22
N LEU A 28 -1.10 -26.41 -0.18
CA LEU A 28 -1.46 -27.22 0.98
C LEU A 28 -0.67 -26.78 2.23
N LEU A 29 0.62 -26.51 2.09
CA LEU A 29 1.46 -26.06 3.19
C LEU A 29 1.03 -24.67 3.69
N THR A 30 0.82 -23.72 2.77
CA THR A 30 0.38 -22.36 3.14
C THR A 30 -1.02 -22.37 3.74
N GLY A 31 -1.95 -23.19 3.22
CA GLY A 31 -3.28 -23.37 3.77
C GLY A 31 -3.22 -23.94 5.19
N PHE A 32 -2.38 -24.94 5.42
CA PHE A 32 -2.18 -25.51 6.76
C PHE A 32 -1.58 -24.50 7.75
N MET A 33 -0.63 -23.69 7.30
CA MET A 33 -0.05 -22.62 8.12
C MET A 33 -1.06 -21.50 8.42
N SER A 34 -2.01 -21.26 7.52
CA SER A 34 -3.10 -20.27 7.71
C SER A 34 -4.13 -20.72 8.76
N TRP A 35 -4.16 -21.99 9.13
CA TRP A 35 -5.07 -22.50 10.18
C TRP A 35 -4.65 -22.11 11.60
N ARG A 36 -3.50 -21.50 11.75
CA ARG A 36 -3.10 -20.95 13.05
C ARG A 36 -4.07 -19.83 13.44
N LYS A 37 -4.54 -19.86 14.67
CA LYS A 37 -5.37 -18.78 15.20
C LYS A 37 -4.63 -17.45 15.03
N PRO A 38 -5.31 -16.41 14.54
CA PRO A 38 -4.71 -15.07 14.48
C PRO A 38 -4.25 -14.70 15.89
N VAL A 39 -3.10 -14.02 15.97
CA VAL A 39 -2.62 -13.49 17.25
C VAL A 39 -3.66 -12.48 17.71
N ASP A 40 -4.27 -12.72 18.86
CA ASP A 40 -5.11 -11.72 19.51
C ASP A 40 -4.20 -10.62 20.05
N CYS A 41 -4.18 -9.49 19.36
CA CYS A 41 -3.38 -8.34 19.78
C CYS A 41 -4.02 -7.61 20.98
N GLY A 42 -5.21 -8.04 21.44
CA GLY A 42 -5.94 -7.38 22.50
C GLY A 42 -6.36 -5.95 22.13
N TRP A 43 -7.22 -5.37 22.95
CA TRP A 43 -7.55 -3.95 22.82
C TRP A 43 -6.52 -3.13 23.58
N HIS A 44 -5.87 -2.20 22.90
CA HIS A 44 -4.95 -1.25 23.51
C HIS A 44 -5.43 0.19 23.24
N PRO A 45 -5.36 1.10 24.23
CA PRO A 45 -5.71 2.50 24.00
C PRO A 45 -4.78 3.10 22.93
N ALA A 46 -5.36 3.89 22.03
CA ALA A 46 -4.61 4.60 21.01
C ALA A 46 -3.61 5.56 21.68
N ARG A 47 -2.33 5.48 21.31
CA ARG A 47 -1.24 6.32 21.81
C ARG A 47 -0.29 6.77 20.73
N THR A 48 -0.23 6.01 19.63
CA THR A 48 0.70 6.27 18.53
C THR A 48 0.24 7.45 17.69
N ARG A 49 1.10 8.43 17.50
CA ARG A 49 0.82 9.55 16.63
C ARG A 49 1.28 9.29 15.20
N PHE A 50 0.34 9.33 14.27
CA PHE A 50 0.57 8.99 12.85
C PHE A 50 0.68 10.24 11.97
N ALA A 51 1.56 10.17 10.97
CA ALA A 51 1.48 11.00 9.78
C ALA A 51 1.01 10.16 8.60
N ILE A 52 -0.19 10.40 8.11
CA ILE A 52 -0.74 9.70 6.94
C ILE A 52 -0.30 10.46 5.69
N LEU A 53 0.58 9.86 4.89
CA LEU A 53 1.14 10.48 3.69
C LEU A 53 0.39 10.04 2.44
N VAL A 54 -0.23 10.97 1.73
CA VAL A 54 -0.99 10.73 0.50
C VAL A 54 -0.30 11.45 -0.66
N ALA A 55 0.38 10.70 -1.53
CA ALA A 55 0.92 11.25 -2.77
C ALA A 55 -0.19 11.30 -3.83
N ALA A 56 -0.52 12.49 -4.31
CA ALA A 56 -1.60 12.73 -5.25
C ALA A 56 -1.12 13.38 -6.56
N ARG A 57 -1.70 12.96 -7.70
CA ARG A 57 -1.42 13.56 -9.00
C ARG A 57 -2.68 13.64 -9.85
N ASN A 58 -3.21 14.85 -10.07
CA ASN A 58 -4.45 15.09 -10.80
C ASN A 58 -5.63 14.28 -10.24
N GLU A 59 -5.83 14.38 -8.93
CA GLU A 59 -6.84 13.61 -8.19
C GLU A 59 -7.91 14.54 -7.56
N GLU A 60 -8.17 15.72 -8.15
CA GLU A 60 -9.13 16.73 -7.65
C GLU A 60 -10.49 16.13 -7.29
N LEU A 61 -11.01 15.19 -8.10
CA LEU A 61 -12.35 14.61 -7.90
C LEU A 61 -12.39 13.51 -6.84
N VAL A 62 -11.27 12.85 -6.55
CA VAL A 62 -11.22 11.66 -5.69
C VAL A 62 -10.52 11.92 -4.35
N ILE A 63 -9.73 12.98 -4.24
CA ILE A 63 -8.97 13.28 -3.02
C ILE A 63 -9.89 13.60 -1.83
N GLY A 64 -11.02 14.28 -2.07
CA GLY A 64 -11.97 14.63 -1.03
C GLY A 64 -12.63 13.41 -0.38
N PRO A 65 -13.26 12.49 -1.15
CA PRO A 65 -13.76 11.22 -0.64
C PRO A 65 -12.71 10.39 0.13
N LEU A 66 -11.45 10.36 -0.33
CA LEU A 66 -10.37 9.68 0.39
C LEU A 66 -10.11 10.32 1.76
N ILE A 67 -9.99 11.66 1.82
CA ILE A 67 -9.75 12.38 3.09
C ILE A 67 -10.90 12.13 4.06
N ASN A 68 -12.15 12.21 3.59
CA ASN A 68 -13.32 11.91 4.42
C ASN A 68 -13.26 10.48 4.97
N SER A 69 -12.90 9.50 4.15
CA SER A 69 -12.74 8.11 4.60
C SER A 69 -11.66 7.96 5.68
N LEU A 70 -10.57 8.72 5.58
CA LEU A 70 -9.51 8.75 6.60
C LEU A 70 -9.98 9.43 7.90
N LEU A 71 -10.79 10.48 7.80
CA LEU A 71 -11.35 11.17 8.98
C LEU A 71 -12.44 10.36 9.70
N MET A 72 -13.04 9.36 9.03
CA MET A 72 -14.03 8.45 9.60
C MET A 72 -13.41 7.21 10.26
N GLN A 73 -12.09 7.11 10.37
CA GLN A 73 -11.42 6.00 11.04
C GLN A 73 -11.74 5.98 12.54
N ASP A 74 -11.86 4.79 13.11
CA ASP A 74 -12.01 4.59 14.56
C ASP A 74 -10.65 4.77 15.25
N TYR A 75 -10.13 6.00 15.19
CA TYR A 75 -8.87 6.43 15.81
C TYR A 75 -8.97 7.89 16.23
N PRO A 76 -8.44 8.29 17.42
CA PRO A 76 -8.52 9.68 17.88
C PRO A 76 -7.90 10.66 16.87
N GLN A 77 -8.66 11.65 16.45
CA GLN A 77 -8.23 12.61 15.41
C GLN A 77 -7.04 13.47 15.84
N GLU A 78 -6.84 13.68 17.12
CA GLU A 78 -5.68 14.37 17.70
C GLU A 78 -4.37 13.57 17.57
N LEU A 79 -4.47 12.27 17.29
CA LEU A 79 -3.32 11.38 17.16
C LEU A 79 -2.91 11.11 15.70
N TYR A 80 -3.50 11.80 14.72
CA TYR A 80 -3.00 11.70 13.36
C TYR A 80 -3.19 12.99 12.57
N ASP A 81 -2.31 13.20 11.62
CA ASP A 81 -2.38 14.26 10.63
C ASP A 81 -2.41 13.65 9.22
N ILE A 82 -3.30 14.14 8.36
CA ILE A 82 -3.37 13.74 6.95
C ILE A 82 -2.57 14.76 6.14
N TRP A 83 -1.50 14.29 5.48
CA TRP A 83 -0.65 15.08 4.62
C TRP A 83 -0.84 14.67 3.17
N VAL A 84 -1.41 15.54 2.36
CA VAL A 84 -1.49 15.36 0.91
C VAL A 84 -0.29 16.03 0.27
N ILE A 85 0.41 15.27 -0.57
CA ILE A 85 1.60 15.74 -1.30
C ILE A 85 1.25 15.75 -2.79
N PRO A 86 0.69 16.87 -3.30
CA PRO A 86 0.42 17.03 -4.73
C PRO A 86 1.74 17.11 -5.47
N ASN A 87 1.87 16.36 -6.56
CA ASN A 87 3.06 16.39 -7.39
C ASN A 87 2.68 16.45 -8.87
N ASN A 88 3.32 17.36 -9.60
CA ASN A 88 3.08 17.57 -11.02
C ASN A 88 1.57 17.69 -11.37
N CYS A 89 0.76 18.27 -10.49
CA CYS A 89 -0.66 18.50 -10.73
C CYS A 89 -0.88 19.69 -11.66
N VAL A 90 -1.84 19.55 -12.56
CA VAL A 90 -2.33 20.63 -13.46
C VAL A 90 -3.78 21.03 -13.11
N ASP A 91 -4.38 20.33 -12.15
CA ASP A 91 -5.73 20.54 -11.63
C ASP A 91 -5.71 21.15 -10.20
N ASN A 92 -6.86 21.27 -9.56
CA ASN A 92 -7.01 21.83 -8.22
C ASN A 92 -6.86 20.80 -7.09
N THR A 93 -6.15 19.69 -7.29
CA THR A 93 -5.94 18.65 -6.27
C THR A 93 -5.49 19.22 -4.92
N ALA A 94 -4.53 20.18 -4.91
CA ALA A 94 -4.03 20.79 -3.68
C ALA A 94 -5.12 21.61 -2.95
N LEU A 95 -5.92 22.37 -3.71
CA LEU A 95 -7.01 23.17 -3.15
C LEU A 95 -8.11 22.27 -2.60
N ALA A 96 -8.51 21.24 -3.36
CA ALA A 96 -9.47 20.25 -2.91
C ALA A 96 -9.03 19.59 -1.60
N ALA A 97 -7.78 19.16 -1.50
CA ALA A 97 -7.25 18.56 -0.27
C ALA A 97 -7.34 19.48 0.95
N ARG A 98 -7.03 20.78 0.80
CA ARG A 98 -7.16 21.78 1.87
C ARG A 98 -8.63 21.97 2.29
N ASN A 99 -9.54 22.03 1.34
CA ASN A 99 -10.97 22.21 1.60
C ASN A 99 -11.57 21.05 2.40
N PHE A 100 -11.05 19.84 2.25
CA PHE A 100 -11.43 18.66 3.03
C PHE A 100 -10.66 18.49 4.34
N GLY A 101 -9.83 19.47 4.73
CA GLY A 101 -9.15 19.49 6.03
C GLY A 101 -7.79 18.82 6.08
N ALA A 102 -7.25 18.34 4.96
CA ALA A 102 -5.90 17.81 4.93
C ALA A 102 -4.83 18.91 4.92
N ARG A 103 -3.69 18.62 5.50
CA ARG A 103 -2.49 19.45 5.36
C ARG A 103 -1.86 19.19 3.99
N VAL A 104 -1.43 20.24 3.31
CA VAL A 104 -0.80 20.11 1.99
C VAL A 104 0.68 20.43 2.08
N LEU A 105 1.50 19.52 1.58
CA LEU A 105 2.93 19.67 1.45
C LEU A 105 3.31 19.66 -0.04
N GLU A 106 3.43 20.83 -0.63
CA GLU A 106 3.80 20.96 -2.05
C GLU A 106 5.26 20.54 -2.28
N CYS A 107 5.46 19.69 -3.29
CA CYS A 107 6.80 19.30 -3.71
C CYS A 107 7.36 20.37 -4.67
N PRO A 108 8.48 21.06 -4.34
CA PRO A 108 8.96 22.23 -5.08
C PRO A 108 9.69 21.87 -6.38
N PHE A 109 9.82 20.58 -6.70
CA PHE A 109 10.50 20.10 -7.89
C PHE A 109 9.71 18.96 -8.55
N PRO A 110 9.83 18.78 -9.86
CA PRO A 110 9.16 17.68 -10.55
C PRO A 110 9.75 16.34 -10.09
N VAL A 111 8.89 15.42 -9.73
CA VAL A 111 9.23 14.05 -9.30
C VAL A 111 8.79 13.03 -10.35
N ARG A 112 9.55 11.94 -10.45
CA ARG A 112 9.34 10.90 -11.47
C ARG A 112 8.53 9.71 -10.93
N SER A 113 8.51 9.52 -9.60
CA SER A 113 7.86 8.37 -8.99
C SER A 113 7.16 8.73 -7.69
N LYS A 114 6.14 7.92 -7.33
CA LYS A 114 5.46 8.02 -6.03
C LYS A 114 6.43 7.84 -4.85
N GLY A 115 7.43 6.97 -5.01
CA GLY A 115 8.46 6.75 -3.98
C GLY A 115 9.30 8.00 -3.69
N GLU A 116 9.64 8.79 -4.73
CA GLU A 116 10.35 10.07 -4.54
C GLU A 116 9.50 11.08 -3.77
N VAL A 117 8.21 11.18 -4.08
CA VAL A 117 7.25 12.04 -3.37
C VAL A 117 7.19 11.67 -1.89
N LEU A 118 6.99 10.38 -1.59
CA LEU A 118 6.89 9.91 -0.21
C LEU A 118 8.21 10.09 0.55
N ARG A 119 9.35 9.85 -0.08
CA ARG A 119 10.68 10.11 0.51
C ARG A 119 10.89 11.59 0.80
N PHE A 120 10.48 12.49 -0.10
CA PHE A 120 10.50 13.93 0.13
C PHE A 120 9.65 14.30 1.35
N ALA A 121 8.39 13.82 1.40
CA ALA A 121 7.48 14.09 2.51
C ALA A 121 8.06 13.57 3.85
N TYR A 122 8.53 12.33 3.89
CA TYR A 122 9.18 11.76 5.06
C TYR A 122 10.36 12.59 5.54
N ASN A 123 11.30 12.95 4.64
CA ASN A 123 12.46 13.76 5.00
C ASN A 123 12.08 15.15 5.53
N ARG A 124 10.99 15.73 5.02
CA ARG A 124 10.49 17.05 5.44
C ARG A 124 9.81 17.02 6.81
N LEU A 125 9.19 15.90 7.13
CA LEU A 125 8.35 15.76 8.31
C LEU A 125 8.99 14.94 9.45
N ARG A 126 10.06 14.17 9.18
CA ARG A 126 10.72 13.28 10.17
C ARG A 126 11.22 13.95 11.46
N GLY A 127 11.33 15.29 11.47
CA GLY A 127 11.69 16.05 12.67
C GLY A 127 10.49 16.47 13.50
N ARG A 128 9.27 16.09 13.13
CA ARG A 128 8.04 16.36 13.89
C ARG A 128 7.74 15.22 14.85
N GLU A 129 6.86 15.48 15.81
CA GLU A 129 6.43 14.52 16.83
C GLU A 129 5.44 13.47 16.28
N TYR A 130 5.87 12.63 15.36
CA TYR A 130 5.13 11.46 14.89
C TYR A 130 5.88 10.19 15.26
N ASP A 131 5.14 9.20 15.75
CA ASP A 131 5.68 7.88 16.12
C ASP A 131 5.73 6.94 14.91
N ALA A 132 4.81 7.13 13.93
CA ALA A 132 4.71 6.29 12.73
C ALA A 132 4.22 7.09 11.50
N TRP A 133 4.47 6.50 10.29
CA TRP A 133 4.23 7.12 8.98
C TRP A 133 3.49 6.16 8.05
#